data_e8eeb55b000a998a0418fee21eb762ed
#
_entry.id   e8eeb55b000a998a0418fee21eb762ed
#
_cell.length_a   1.000
_cell.length_b   1.000
_cell.length_c   1.000
_cell.angle_alpha   90.00
_cell.angle_beta   90.00
_cell.angle_gamma   90.00
#
_symmetry.space_group_name_H-M   'P 1'
#
loop_
_entity.id
_entity.type
_entity.pdbx_description
1 polymer ?
#
loop_
_entity_poly.entity_id
_entity_poly.type
_entity_poly.pdbx_seq_one_letter_code
_entity_poly.pdbx_strand_id
1 'polypeptide(L)' 'LISYTSLSMVGILAKGNQMWALVDDGGGKVHRVKGGNYIGRNFGLITLINRREIEVMETVPDGKGGWINRPRTMAIEE' A
#
# COMPACT_ATOMS: atom_id res chain seq x y z
N LEU A 1 6.97 -4.91 -6.99
CA LEU A 1 5.67 -5.43 -6.54
C LEU A 1 5.85 -6.29 -5.29
N ILE A 2 5.14 -5.95 -4.24
CA ILE A 2 5.11 -6.69 -2.99
C ILE A 2 3.83 -7.50 -2.95
N SER A 3 3.95 -8.82 -2.98
CA SER A 3 2.80 -9.74 -3.16
C SER A 3 2.49 -10.54 -1.88
N TYR A 4 2.34 -9.86 -0.76
CA TYR A 4 2.06 -10.52 0.50
C TYR A 4 0.61 -10.31 0.93
N THR A 5 0.10 -11.25 1.73
CA THR A 5 -1.28 -11.22 2.18
C THR A 5 -1.49 -10.44 3.47
N SER A 6 -0.43 -10.24 4.23
CA SER A 6 -0.50 -9.63 5.56
C SER A 6 0.36 -8.38 5.61
N LEU A 7 -0.12 -7.34 4.94
CA LEU A 7 0.58 -6.06 4.91
C LEU A 7 0.05 -5.16 6.02
N SER A 8 0.96 -4.48 6.71
CA SER A 8 0.57 -3.46 7.68
C SER A 8 1.53 -2.27 7.60
N MET A 9 0.99 -1.08 7.72
CA MET A 9 1.79 0.13 7.76
C MET A 9 2.30 0.34 9.18
N VAL A 10 3.62 0.40 9.34
CA VAL A 10 4.23 0.45 10.67
C VAL A 10 4.99 1.75 10.93
N GLY A 11 5.14 2.60 9.94
CA GLY A 11 5.84 3.86 10.16
C GLY A 11 5.90 4.71 8.91
N ILE A 12 6.54 5.86 9.07
CA ILE A 12 6.79 6.84 8.02
C ILE A 12 8.26 7.24 8.08
N LEU A 13 8.84 7.43 6.91
CA LEU A 13 10.16 8.02 6.77
C LEU A 13 10.02 9.26 5.88
N ALA A 14 10.41 10.40 6.37
CA ALA A 14 10.36 11.65 5.62
C ALA A 14 11.76 12.23 5.49
N LYS A 15 12.11 12.70 4.29
CA LYS A 15 13.39 13.34 4.04
C LYS A 15 13.20 14.39 2.95
N GLY A 16 13.47 15.65 3.30
CA GLY A 16 13.22 16.75 2.38
C GLY A 16 11.74 16.83 2.02
N ASN A 17 11.43 16.82 0.74
CA ASN A 17 10.06 16.85 0.24
C ASN A 17 9.51 15.45 -0.04
N GLN A 18 10.24 14.43 0.35
CA GLN A 18 9.84 13.04 0.08
C GLN A 18 9.34 12.36 1.33
N MET A 19 8.35 11.50 1.14
CA MET A 19 7.77 10.72 2.21
C MET A 19 7.57 9.29 1.74
N TRP A 20 8.02 8.35 2.57
CA TRP A 20 7.84 6.92 2.33
C TRP A 20 7.03 6.33 3.47
N ALA A 21 6.21 5.35 3.15
CA ALA A 21 5.58 4.53 4.16
C ALA A 21 6.44 3.28 4.40
N LEU A 22 6.47 2.84 5.63
CA LEU A 22 7.13 1.60 6.02
C LEU A 22 6.04 0.55 6.18
N VAL A 23 6.14 -0.51 5.39
CA VAL A 23 5.12 -1.57 5.34
C VAL A 23 5.76 -2.89 5.71
N ASP A 24 5.25 -3.50 6.78
CA ASP A 24 5.65 -4.86 7.20
C ASP A 24 4.90 -5.85 6.32
N ASP A 25 5.62 -6.82 5.74
CA ASP A 25 5.04 -7.77 4.82
C ASP A 25 4.47 -9.03 5.51
N GLY A 26 4.59 -9.10 6.83
CA GLY A 26 4.14 -10.26 7.58
C GLY A 26 5.12 -11.44 7.53
N GLY A 27 6.16 -11.34 6.73
CA GLY A 27 7.18 -12.37 6.56
C GLY A 27 8.53 -12.00 7.16
N GLY A 28 8.57 -10.97 7.99
CA GLY A 28 9.79 -10.55 8.67
C GLY A 28 10.54 -9.41 7.99
N LYS A 29 9.98 -8.82 6.95
CA LYS A 29 10.61 -7.69 6.27
C LYS A 29 9.75 -6.45 6.32
N VAL A 30 10.40 -5.30 6.43
CA VAL A 30 9.76 -3.99 6.32
C VAL A 30 10.24 -3.36 5.01
N HIS A 31 9.29 -2.96 4.19
CA HIS A 31 9.55 -2.36 2.88
C HIS A 31 9.29 -0.87 2.93
N ARG A 32 10.11 -0.12 2.24
CA ARG A 32 9.94 1.32 2.08
C ARG A 32 9.25 1.56 0.75
N VAL A 33 8.06 2.16 0.80
CA VAL A 33 7.23 2.39 -0.38
C VAL A 33 6.82 3.86 -0.48
N LYS A 34 6.51 4.29 -1.68
CA LYS A 34 6.08 5.66 -1.93
C LYS A 34 4.95 5.69 -2.95
N GLY A 35 4.35 6.85 -3.14
CA GLY A 35 3.33 7.05 -4.17
C GLY A 35 3.85 6.60 -5.53
N GLY A 36 3.00 5.91 -6.28
CA GLY A 36 3.36 5.32 -7.56
C GLY A 36 3.89 3.90 -7.48
N ASN A 37 4.22 3.39 -6.28
CA ASN A 37 4.61 1.98 -6.13
C ASN A 37 3.37 1.09 -6.06
N TYR A 38 3.56 -0.18 -6.43
CA TYR A 38 2.50 -1.18 -6.36
C TYR A 38 2.75 -2.13 -5.21
N ILE A 39 1.71 -2.45 -4.46
CA ILE A 39 1.78 -3.40 -3.36
C ILE A 39 0.56 -4.31 -3.35
N GLY A 40 0.72 -5.49 -2.76
CA GLY A 40 -0.38 -6.40 -2.52
C GLY A 40 -0.74 -7.27 -3.71
N ARG A 41 -1.77 -8.10 -3.51
CA ARG A 41 -2.20 -9.10 -4.49
C ARG A 41 -2.97 -8.53 -5.67
N ASN A 42 -3.62 -7.39 -5.47
CA ASN A 42 -4.55 -6.83 -6.44
C ASN A 42 -3.94 -5.65 -7.19
N PHE A 43 -2.62 -5.69 -7.39
CA PHE A 43 -1.89 -4.64 -8.10
C PHE A 43 -2.22 -3.26 -7.55
N GLY A 44 -2.23 -3.14 -6.21
CA GLY A 44 -2.59 -1.90 -5.55
C GLY A 44 -1.59 -0.80 -5.81
N LEU A 45 -2.05 0.27 -6.41
CA LEU A 45 -1.24 1.46 -6.67
C LEU A 45 -1.35 2.39 -5.48
N ILE A 46 -0.21 2.74 -4.88
CA ILE A 46 -0.20 3.71 -3.79
C ILE A 46 -0.46 5.09 -4.36
N THR A 47 -1.57 5.70 -3.97
CA THR A 47 -1.99 7.00 -4.49
C THR A 47 -1.79 8.14 -3.50
N LEU A 48 -1.71 7.83 -2.20
CA LEU A 48 -1.55 8.84 -1.17
C LEU A 48 -0.79 8.27 0.00
N ILE A 49 0.14 9.03 0.55
CA ILE A 49 0.82 8.70 1.81
C ILE A 49 0.75 9.92 2.71
N ASN A 50 0.32 9.71 3.95
CA ASN A 50 0.44 10.72 4.99
C ASN A 50 0.94 10.06 6.27
N ARG A 51 1.02 10.82 7.35
CA ARG A 51 1.62 10.31 8.59
C ARG A 51 0.80 9.24 9.30
N ARG A 52 -0.44 9.01 8.86
CA ARG A 52 -1.36 8.10 9.53
C ARG A 52 -1.76 6.93 8.68
N GLU A 53 -1.66 7.05 7.36
CA GLU A 53 -2.22 6.04 6.47
C GLU A 53 -1.63 6.14 5.07
N ILE A 54 -1.83 5.08 4.33
CA ILE A 54 -1.64 5.10 2.87
C ILE A 54 -2.97 4.76 2.22
N GLU A 55 -3.22 5.35 1.06
CA GLU A 55 -4.34 5.00 0.21
C GLU A 55 -3.82 4.22 -0.98
N VAL A 56 -4.48 3.10 -1.24
CA VAL A 56 -4.10 2.18 -2.31
C VAL A 56 -5.32 1.99 -3.20
N MET A 57 -5.12 2.13 -4.51
CA MET A 57 -6.17 1.83 -5.47
C MET A 57 -5.93 0.42 -6.00
N GLU A 58 -6.79 -0.51 -5.66
CA GLU A 58 -6.71 -1.89 -6.10
C GLU A 58 -7.55 -2.12 -7.34
N THR A 59 -7.12 -3.06 -8.17
CA THR A 59 -7.88 -3.51 -9.34
C THR A 59 -8.36 -4.94 -9.06
N VAL A 60 -9.66 -5.11 -9.03
CA VAL A 60 -10.27 -6.40 -8.68
C VAL A 60 -11.27 -6.82 -9.74
N PRO A 61 -11.53 -8.15 -9.91
CA PRO A 61 -12.55 -8.61 -10.83
C PRO A 61 -13.93 -8.11 -10.42
N ASP A 62 -14.75 -7.76 -11.41
CA ASP A 62 -16.11 -7.27 -11.16
C ASP A 62 -17.15 -8.40 -11.13
N GLY A 63 -16.73 -9.64 -11.34
CA GLY A 63 -17.62 -10.79 -11.38
C GLY A 63 -18.37 -10.96 -12.69
N LYS A 64 -18.10 -10.12 -13.68
CA LYS A 64 -18.79 -10.13 -14.99
C LYS A 64 -17.83 -10.16 -16.16
N GLY A 65 -16.62 -10.66 -15.92
CA GLY A 65 -15.59 -10.73 -16.94
C GLY A 65 -14.75 -9.49 -17.11
N GLY A 66 -14.98 -8.47 -16.27
CA GLY A 66 -14.23 -7.21 -16.30
C GLY A 66 -13.52 -6.95 -14.98
N TRP A 67 -13.07 -5.73 -14.82
CA TRP A 67 -12.29 -5.28 -13.67
C TRP A 67 -12.83 -3.95 -13.16
N ILE A 68 -12.74 -3.73 -11.85
CA ILE A 68 -13.05 -2.45 -11.25
C ILE A 68 -11.91 -1.99 -10.36
N ASN A 69 -11.80 -0.69 -10.19
CA ASN A 69 -10.86 -0.10 -9.24
C ASN A 69 -11.56 0.08 -7.90
N ARG A 70 -10.87 -0.28 -6.83
CA ARG A 70 -11.42 -0.20 -5.48
C ARG A 70 -10.41 0.46 -4.54
N PRO A 71 -10.77 1.58 -3.91
CA PRO A 71 -9.87 2.21 -2.95
C PRO A 71 -9.80 1.38 -1.67
N ARG A 72 -8.62 1.38 -1.07
CA ARG A 72 -8.37 0.75 0.21
C ARG A 72 -7.43 1.63 1.02
N THR A 73 -7.74 1.80 2.29
CA THR A 73 -6.91 2.56 3.21
C THR A 73 -6.21 1.62 4.17
N MET A 74 -4.93 1.82 4.35
CA MET A 74 -4.13 1.08 5.33
C MET A 74 -3.64 2.08 6.38
N ALA A 75 -4.20 2.01 7.59
CA ALA A 75 -3.83 2.90 8.67
C ALA A 75 -2.57 2.40 9.37
N ILE A 76 -1.78 3.34 9.88
CA ILE A 76 -0.58 2.99 10.65
C ILE A 76 -0.98 2.24 11.92
N GLU A 77 -0.26 1.18 12.21
CA GLU A 77 -0.44 0.43 13.45
C GLU A 77 0.39 1.08 14.56
N GLU A 78 -0.26 1.26 15.69
CA GLU A 78 0.35 1.87 16.87
C GLU A 78 0.58 0.85 17.97
#